data_249b0397f4b4a1cf1271cdb052036a37
#
_entry.id   249b0397f4b4a1cf1271cdb052036a37
#
_cell.length_a   1.000
_cell.length_b   1.000
_cell.length_c   1.000
_cell.angle_alpha   90.00
_cell.angle_beta   90.00
_cell.angle_gamma   90.00
#
_symmetry.space_group_name_H-M   'P 1'
#
loop_
_entity.id
_entity.type
_entity.pdbx_description
1 polymer ?
#
loop_
_entity_poly.entity_id
_entity_poly.type
_entity_poly.pdbx_seq_one_letter_code
_entity_poly.pdbx_strand_id
1 'polypeptide(L)'
;MSYDLRTIDAPRIEGSRLLFLAWILERHGTGRLAAPSFLSRLGVESFRATRFREAPRWYPLVPPKDQPSIGDEETPLPEFDILEEIGTTRRPEESFVFPSMADYARGYRDGSLSPLKVAERIIHVLERQDRGNPPLYAFISWNAGEIRRQAEDSAERIANGSARSVLEGVPIAIKDELDIEGFPTSLGTSFLTIDSADADAALVARLRAAGAMIIGKTNMHEVGLGVTGLNPFHGTPVNPYAPWRYPGGSSSGSAGVVASGICPAAIGVDGGGSVRIPAAYCGVFGLKLTFGRTSVRGEFPLGRTVGNPGPIAGNARDLALTYLTIAAPDPEDPHSQVQPRPNLDGFLDSSAGVRIGIYRPWFNDARKEVVAAAQALVDRLQER
;
A
#
# COMPACT_ATOMS: atom_id res chain seq x y z
N MET A 1 27.03 15.35 9.72
CA MET A 1 26.45 15.76 8.42
C MET A 1 25.30 16.68 8.73
N SER A 2 25.34 17.93 8.29
CA SER A 2 24.17 18.79 8.34
C SER A 2 23.31 18.47 7.13
N TYR A 3 22.06 18.04 7.34
CA TYR A 3 21.09 17.92 6.26
C TYR A 3 20.68 19.32 5.81
N ASP A 4 20.99 19.68 4.56
CA ASP A 4 20.50 20.93 3.94
C ASP A 4 19.06 20.71 3.48
N LEU A 5 18.13 20.77 4.44
CA LEU A 5 16.69 20.64 4.20
C LEU A 5 16.16 22.00 3.73
N ARG A 6 16.12 22.20 2.43
CA ARG A 6 15.46 23.36 1.85
C ARG A 6 13.98 23.10 1.70
N THR A 7 13.16 23.92 2.35
CA THR A 7 11.72 23.95 2.09
C THR A 7 11.49 24.52 0.70
N ILE A 8 10.76 23.79 -0.13
CA ILE A 8 10.21 24.34 -1.37
C ILE A 8 8.99 25.15 -0.96
N ASP A 9 9.04 26.44 -1.19
CA ASP A 9 7.92 27.35 -0.92
C ASP A 9 6.88 27.20 -2.04
N ALA A 10 6.13 26.09 -2.00
CA ALA A 10 5.07 25.83 -2.94
C ALA A 10 3.83 26.68 -2.56
N PRO A 11 3.27 27.45 -3.48
CA PRO A 11 2.09 28.27 -3.20
C PRO A 11 0.92 27.36 -2.82
N ARG A 12 0.31 27.62 -1.66
CA ARG A 12 -0.92 26.95 -1.23
C ARG A 12 -2.10 27.51 -2.03
N ILE A 13 -2.49 26.82 -3.08
CA ILE A 13 -3.58 27.22 -3.96
C ILE A 13 -4.70 26.20 -3.82
N GLU A 14 -5.91 26.66 -3.51
CA GLU A 14 -7.09 25.83 -3.33
C GLU A 14 -8.35 26.46 -3.91
N GLY A 15 -9.40 25.66 -4.11
CA GLY A 15 -10.70 26.12 -4.59
C GLY A 15 -10.66 26.72 -6.00
N SER A 16 -11.39 27.81 -6.21
CA SER A 16 -11.50 28.47 -7.52
C SER A 16 -10.16 28.95 -8.09
N ARG A 17 -9.19 29.27 -7.22
CA ARG A 17 -7.84 29.68 -7.66
C ARG A 17 -7.07 28.52 -8.27
N LEU A 18 -7.22 27.31 -7.72
CA LEU A 18 -6.62 26.09 -8.28
C LEU A 18 -7.24 25.75 -9.63
N LEU A 19 -8.57 25.82 -9.73
CA LEU A 19 -9.28 25.59 -10.99
C LEU A 19 -8.87 26.60 -12.09
N PHE A 20 -8.70 27.88 -11.72
CA PHE A 20 -8.23 28.90 -12.64
C PHE A 20 -6.78 28.65 -13.09
N LEU A 21 -5.91 28.23 -12.18
CA LEU A 21 -4.52 27.90 -12.50
C LEU A 21 -4.45 26.67 -13.43
N ALA A 22 -5.21 25.61 -13.12
CA ALA A 22 -5.32 24.43 -13.97
C ALA A 22 -5.80 24.81 -15.38
N TRP A 23 -6.84 25.62 -15.49
CA TRP A 23 -7.36 26.12 -16.76
C TRP A 23 -6.31 26.91 -17.56
N ILE A 24 -5.45 27.73 -16.91
CA ILE A 24 -4.35 28.44 -17.58
C ILE A 24 -3.30 27.45 -18.09
N LEU A 25 -2.91 26.46 -17.28
CA LEU A 25 -1.85 25.52 -17.60
C LEU A 25 -2.24 24.52 -18.68
N GLU A 26 -3.51 24.13 -18.75
CA GLU A 26 -4.04 23.19 -19.74
C GLU A 26 -4.20 23.79 -21.14
N ARG A 27 -4.26 25.11 -21.28
CA ARG A 27 -4.35 25.77 -22.58
C ARG A 27 -3.00 25.90 -23.27
N HIS A 28 -2.88 25.37 -24.48
CA HIS A 28 -1.63 25.30 -25.26
C HIS A 28 -0.86 26.62 -25.38
N GLY A 29 -1.53 27.77 -25.44
CA GLY A 29 -0.90 29.09 -25.53
C GLY A 29 -0.44 29.66 -24.19
N THR A 30 -1.36 29.75 -23.24
CA THR A 30 -1.11 30.32 -21.90
C THR A 30 -0.28 29.39 -21.03
N GLY A 31 -0.45 28.06 -21.15
CA GLY A 31 0.36 27.08 -20.45
C GLY A 31 1.83 27.16 -20.76
N ARG A 32 2.20 27.32 -22.03
CA ARG A 32 3.60 27.50 -22.44
C ARG A 32 4.27 28.75 -21.87
N LEU A 33 3.50 29.82 -21.63
CA LEU A 33 4.00 31.07 -21.05
C LEU A 33 4.08 31.00 -19.51
N ALA A 34 3.10 30.33 -18.85
CA ALA A 34 3.01 30.25 -17.40
C ALA A 34 3.85 29.12 -16.78
N ALA A 35 3.98 28.00 -17.47
CA ALA A 35 4.67 26.81 -16.97
C ALA A 35 6.14 27.07 -16.54
N PRO A 36 6.99 27.81 -17.28
CA PRO A 36 8.36 28.06 -16.87
C PRO A 36 8.47 28.77 -15.51
N SER A 37 7.65 29.81 -15.29
CA SER A 37 7.65 30.52 -14.02
C SER A 37 7.16 29.65 -12.85
N PHE A 38 6.21 28.76 -13.11
CA PHE A 38 5.71 27.83 -12.11
C PHE A 38 6.74 26.72 -11.80
N LEU A 39 7.36 26.14 -12.81
CA LEU A 39 8.41 25.14 -12.67
C LEU A 39 9.66 25.68 -11.97
N SER A 40 10.02 26.95 -12.24
CA SER A 40 11.12 27.62 -11.56
C SER A 40 10.85 27.75 -10.05
N ARG A 41 9.63 28.16 -9.66
CA ARG A 41 9.23 28.24 -8.24
C ARG A 41 9.21 26.88 -7.54
N LEU A 42 8.93 25.81 -8.27
CA LEU A 42 8.99 24.44 -7.76
C LEU A 42 10.43 23.87 -7.72
N GLY A 43 11.44 24.66 -8.04
CA GLY A 43 12.82 24.22 -8.03
C GLY A 43 13.22 23.25 -9.17
N VAL A 44 12.35 23.03 -10.15
CA VAL A 44 12.60 22.09 -11.26
C VAL A 44 13.82 22.51 -12.09
N GLU A 45 14.00 23.81 -12.33
CA GLU A 45 15.16 24.32 -13.05
C GLU A 45 16.45 24.14 -12.24
N SER A 46 16.39 24.37 -10.94
CA SER A 46 17.50 24.12 -10.02
C SER A 46 17.90 22.63 -10.02
N PHE A 47 16.90 21.76 -10.00
CA PHE A 47 17.12 20.31 -10.11
C PHE A 47 17.75 19.91 -11.47
N ARG A 48 17.25 20.47 -12.58
CA ARG A 48 17.81 20.23 -13.92
C ARG A 48 19.23 20.76 -14.08
N ALA A 49 19.56 21.87 -13.41
CA ALA A 49 20.90 22.46 -13.44
C ALA A 49 21.88 21.75 -12.48
N THR A 50 21.38 20.94 -11.57
CA THR A 50 22.23 20.21 -10.61
C THR A 50 23.06 19.18 -11.36
N ARG A 51 24.36 19.38 -11.36
CA ARG A 51 25.34 18.38 -11.84
C ARG A 51 25.79 17.57 -10.64
N PHE A 52 25.38 16.32 -10.59
CA PHE A 52 25.93 15.37 -9.64
C PHE A 52 27.41 15.13 -10.00
N ARG A 53 28.32 15.44 -9.08
CA ARG A 53 29.76 15.22 -9.28
C ARG A 53 30.12 13.75 -9.29
N GLU A 54 29.25 12.92 -8.79
CA GLU A 54 29.43 11.46 -8.72
C GLU A 54 28.22 10.81 -9.40
N ALA A 55 28.48 9.76 -10.18
CA ALA A 55 27.41 8.90 -10.66
C ALA A 55 26.62 8.36 -9.44
N PRO A 56 25.28 8.16 -9.57
CA PRO A 56 24.51 7.52 -8.52
C PRO A 56 25.23 6.22 -8.13
N ARG A 57 25.82 6.21 -6.94
CA ARG A 57 26.48 5.00 -6.46
C ARG A 57 25.41 4.04 -6.03
N TRP A 58 25.41 2.89 -6.64
CA TRP A 58 24.77 1.73 -6.10
C TRP A 58 25.47 1.38 -4.79
N TYR A 59 24.78 1.52 -3.68
CA TYR A 59 25.25 0.94 -2.43
C TYR A 59 24.83 -0.53 -2.47
N PRO A 60 25.74 -1.49 -2.67
CA PRO A 60 25.38 -2.87 -2.40
C PRO A 60 24.95 -2.91 -0.93
N LEU A 61 23.80 -3.48 -0.65
CA LEU A 61 23.45 -3.86 0.71
C LEU A 61 24.52 -4.90 1.12
N VAL A 62 25.55 -4.44 1.81
CA VAL A 62 26.56 -5.35 2.37
C VAL A 62 25.88 -6.03 3.56
N PRO A 63 25.68 -7.35 3.53
CA PRO A 63 25.15 -8.03 4.69
C PRO A 63 26.04 -7.72 5.88
N PRO A 64 25.50 -7.49 7.09
CA PRO A 64 26.31 -7.45 8.28
C PRO A 64 27.19 -8.69 8.32
N LYS A 65 28.47 -8.53 8.64
CA LYS A 65 29.48 -9.62 8.59
C LYS A 65 29.12 -10.85 9.44
N ASP A 66 28.18 -10.69 10.36
CA ASP A 66 27.75 -11.71 11.33
C ASP A 66 26.33 -12.26 11.05
N GLN A 67 25.70 -11.93 9.90
CA GLN A 67 24.43 -12.57 9.58
C GLN A 67 24.71 -13.96 9.00
N PRO A 68 24.06 -15.02 9.55
CA PRO A 68 24.10 -16.33 8.93
C PRO A 68 23.56 -16.18 7.49
N SER A 69 24.21 -16.89 6.56
CA SER A 69 23.66 -17.05 5.21
C SER A 69 22.20 -17.43 5.34
N ILE A 70 21.30 -16.70 4.67
CA ILE A 70 19.91 -17.09 4.58
C ILE A 70 19.92 -18.45 3.90
N GLY A 71 19.71 -19.53 4.68
CA GLY A 71 19.66 -20.88 4.13
C GLY A 71 18.47 -21.01 3.17
N ASP A 72 18.49 -22.04 2.35
CA ASP A 72 17.45 -22.38 1.36
C ASP A 72 16.09 -22.76 1.99
N GLU A 73 15.95 -22.61 3.32
CA GLU A 73 14.69 -22.87 4.01
C GLU A 73 13.63 -21.83 3.61
N GLU A 74 12.49 -22.30 3.19
CA GLU A 74 11.34 -21.44 2.90
C GLU A 74 10.94 -20.63 4.14
N THR A 75 10.61 -19.36 3.97
CA THR A 75 10.05 -18.56 5.05
C THR A 75 8.64 -19.08 5.33
N PRO A 76 8.37 -19.57 6.56
CA PRO A 76 7.07 -20.16 6.86
C PRO A 76 5.95 -19.13 6.68
N LEU A 77 4.80 -19.62 6.23
CA LEU A 77 3.57 -18.82 6.15
C LEU A 77 2.96 -18.69 7.56
N PRO A 78 2.21 -17.60 7.84
CA PRO A 78 1.55 -17.41 9.13
C PRO A 78 0.52 -18.52 9.39
N GLU A 79 0.73 -19.33 10.41
CA GLU A 79 -0.20 -20.37 10.84
C GLU A 79 -1.33 -19.78 11.71
N PHE A 80 -2.35 -20.60 12.03
CA PHE A 80 -3.52 -20.14 12.77
C PHE A 80 -3.23 -19.75 14.22
N ASP A 81 -2.23 -20.35 14.85
CA ASP A 81 -1.78 -20.03 16.21
C ASP A 81 -1.25 -18.59 16.33
N ILE A 82 -0.74 -18.01 15.25
CA ILE A 82 -0.33 -16.61 15.23
C ILE A 82 -1.47 -15.65 15.63
N LEU A 83 -2.74 -16.05 15.46
CA LEU A 83 -3.88 -15.24 15.90
C LEU A 83 -3.97 -15.13 17.42
N GLU A 84 -3.45 -16.11 18.14
CA GLU A 84 -3.34 -16.05 19.59
C GLU A 84 -2.15 -15.17 19.99
N GLU A 85 -1.03 -15.35 19.31
CA GLU A 85 0.19 -14.58 19.52
C GLU A 85 0.00 -13.07 19.30
N ILE A 86 -0.64 -12.66 18.18
CA ILE A 86 -0.89 -11.24 17.90
C ILE A 86 -2.11 -10.67 18.64
N GLY A 87 -2.89 -11.52 19.33
CA GLY A 87 -4.06 -11.15 20.13
C GLY A 87 -5.25 -10.66 19.31
N THR A 88 -6.33 -10.32 20.02
CA THR A 88 -7.55 -9.78 19.40
C THR A 88 -7.52 -8.27 19.35
N THR A 89 -8.02 -7.70 18.25
CA THR A 89 -8.26 -6.25 18.18
C THR A 89 -9.38 -5.90 19.15
N ARG A 90 -9.12 -5.07 20.19
CA ARG A 90 -10.19 -4.47 20.98
C ARG A 90 -10.98 -3.56 20.05
N ARG A 91 -12.24 -3.85 19.86
CA ARG A 91 -13.16 -2.97 19.13
C ARG A 91 -13.64 -1.89 20.11
N PRO A 92 -13.44 -0.59 19.81
CA PRO A 92 -14.15 0.45 20.56
C PRO A 92 -15.66 0.26 20.38
N GLU A 93 -16.42 0.33 21.44
CA GLU A 93 -17.87 0.05 21.41
C GLU A 93 -18.67 0.96 20.47
N GLU A 94 -18.12 2.12 20.12
CA GLU A 94 -18.77 3.14 19.29
C GLU A 94 -18.19 3.32 17.89
N SER A 95 -17.22 2.50 17.44
CA SER A 95 -16.63 2.66 16.13
C SER A 95 -17.07 1.59 15.14
N PHE A 96 -17.36 2.01 13.89
CA PHE A 96 -17.55 1.09 12.80
C PHE A 96 -16.22 0.41 12.48
N VAL A 97 -16.16 -0.91 12.60
CA VAL A 97 -14.97 -1.70 12.32
C VAL A 97 -15.28 -2.72 11.24
N PHE A 98 -14.52 -2.66 10.15
CA PHE A 98 -14.60 -3.68 9.10
C PHE A 98 -14.02 -5.02 9.58
N PRO A 99 -14.43 -6.15 8.99
CA PRO A 99 -13.86 -7.45 9.31
C PRO A 99 -12.34 -7.47 9.12
N SER A 100 -11.63 -7.93 10.15
CA SER A 100 -10.19 -8.18 10.11
C SER A 100 -9.88 -9.56 9.50
N MET A 101 -8.62 -9.82 9.16
CA MET A 101 -8.16 -11.15 8.73
C MET A 101 -8.53 -12.22 9.76
N ALA A 102 -8.39 -11.91 11.05
CA ALA A 102 -8.79 -12.80 12.14
C ALA A 102 -10.30 -13.08 12.13
N ASP A 103 -11.13 -12.10 11.80
CA ASP A 103 -12.59 -12.32 11.69
C ASP A 103 -12.91 -13.25 10.52
N TYR A 104 -12.26 -13.08 9.36
CA TYR A 104 -12.39 -14.00 8.23
C TYR A 104 -11.97 -15.42 8.63
N ALA A 105 -10.75 -15.57 9.19
CA ALA A 105 -10.22 -16.88 9.57
C ALA A 105 -11.12 -17.60 10.60
N ARG A 106 -11.65 -16.88 11.60
CA ARG A 106 -12.60 -17.44 12.56
C ARG A 106 -13.93 -17.81 11.93
N GLY A 107 -14.51 -16.88 11.16
CA GLY A 107 -15.80 -17.10 10.51
C GLY A 107 -15.80 -18.25 9.51
N TYR A 108 -14.68 -18.48 8.83
CA TYR A 108 -14.52 -19.64 7.96
C TYR A 108 -14.38 -20.94 8.75
N ARG A 109 -13.68 -20.91 9.88
CA ARG A 109 -13.47 -22.07 10.74
C ARG A 109 -14.74 -22.50 11.46
N ASP A 110 -15.53 -21.56 11.96
CA ASP A 110 -16.79 -21.84 12.68
C ASP A 110 -18.02 -21.96 11.74
N GLY A 111 -17.83 -21.73 10.42
CA GLY A 111 -18.88 -21.83 9.41
C GLY A 111 -19.86 -20.66 9.39
N SER A 112 -19.66 -19.61 10.19
CA SER A 112 -20.49 -18.39 10.17
C SER A 112 -20.27 -17.56 8.91
N LEU A 113 -19.13 -17.73 8.26
CA LEU A 113 -18.74 -17.09 7.00
C LEU A 113 -18.33 -18.17 5.97
N SER A 114 -18.33 -17.81 4.69
CA SER A 114 -17.90 -18.67 3.61
C SER A 114 -17.09 -17.87 2.57
N PRO A 115 -15.97 -18.38 2.05
CA PRO A 115 -15.22 -17.72 0.98
C PRO A 115 -16.11 -17.40 -0.23
N LEU A 116 -17.02 -18.29 -0.61
CA LEU A 116 -17.96 -18.09 -1.71
C LEU A 116 -18.89 -16.91 -1.47
N LYS A 117 -19.47 -16.77 -0.27
CA LYS A 117 -20.33 -15.63 0.08
C LYS A 117 -19.54 -14.32 0.08
N VAL A 118 -18.30 -14.36 0.54
CA VAL A 118 -17.39 -13.20 0.53
C VAL A 118 -17.07 -12.80 -0.91
N ALA A 119 -16.72 -13.76 -1.78
CA ALA A 119 -16.45 -13.52 -3.19
C ALA A 119 -17.64 -12.87 -3.92
N GLU A 120 -18.86 -13.42 -3.78
CA GLU A 120 -20.06 -12.86 -4.41
C GLU A 120 -20.35 -11.43 -3.91
N ARG A 121 -20.15 -11.17 -2.62
CA ARG A 121 -20.31 -9.84 -2.05
C ARG A 121 -19.30 -8.85 -2.62
N ILE A 122 -18.05 -9.25 -2.77
CA ILE A 122 -16.99 -8.44 -3.37
C ILE A 122 -17.32 -8.17 -4.83
N ILE A 123 -17.64 -9.19 -5.63
CA ILE A 123 -18.01 -9.05 -7.04
C ILE A 123 -19.17 -8.06 -7.19
N HIS A 124 -20.21 -8.20 -6.38
CA HIS A 124 -21.34 -7.27 -6.38
C HIS A 124 -20.91 -5.80 -6.12
N VAL A 125 -19.95 -5.57 -5.20
CA VAL A 125 -19.41 -4.24 -4.92
C VAL A 125 -18.58 -3.75 -6.10
N LEU A 126 -17.73 -4.59 -6.69
CA LEU A 126 -16.87 -4.23 -7.83
C LEU A 126 -17.68 -3.86 -9.07
N GLU A 127 -18.76 -4.58 -9.36
CA GLU A 127 -19.68 -4.26 -10.47
C GLU A 127 -20.35 -2.88 -10.32
N ARG A 128 -20.38 -2.33 -9.12
CA ARG A 128 -21.10 -1.10 -8.77
C ARG A 128 -20.19 0.05 -8.34
N GLN A 129 -18.89 -0.19 -8.15
CA GLN A 129 -17.97 0.81 -7.62
C GLN A 129 -17.97 2.13 -8.41
N ASP A 130 -18.15 2.05 -9.73
CA ASP A 130 -18.12 3.20 -10.63
C ASP A 130 -19.49 3.79 -10.91
N ARG A 131 -20.57 3.20 -10.33
CA ARG A 131 -21.96 3.68 -10.43
C ARG A 131 -22.41 4.47 -9.22
N GLY A 132 -21.57 4.56 -8.20
CA GLY A 132 -21.84 5.38 -7.00
C GLY A 132 -21.87 6.88 -7.31
N ASN A 133 -22.35 7.68 -6.37
CA ASN A 133 -22.29 9.13 -6.46
C ASN A 133 -21.68 9.71 -5.17
N PRO A 134 -20.39 10.03 -5.18
CA PRO A 134 -19.44 9.85 -6.29
C PRO A 134 -19.02 8.39 -6.49
N PRO A 135 -18.52 8.04 -7.69
CA PRO A 135 -17.98 6.72 -7.97
C PRO A 135 -16.65 6.51 -7.24
N LEU A 136 -16.39 5.27 -6.81
CA LEU A 136 -15.20 4.97 -6.00
C LEU A 136 -13.90 4.95 -6.83
N TYR A 137 -13.94 4.47 -8.08
CA TYR A 137 -12.80 4.33 -8.99
C TYR A 137 -11.59 3.61 -8.37
N ALA A 138 -11.83 2.67 -7.45
CA ALA A 138 -10.75 2.06 -6.68
C ALA A 138 -10.02 0.93 -7.42
N PHE A 139 -10.69 0.28 -8.38
CA PHE A 139 -10.11 -0.80 -9.19
C PHE A 139 -10.00 -0.40 -10.67
N ILE A 140 -8.91 -0.82 -11.29
CA ILE A 140 -8.68 -0.72 -12.73
C ILE A 140 -9.12 -2.01 -13.43
N SER A 141 -8.80 -3.16 -12.83
CA SER A 141 -8.98 -4.46 -13.45
C SER A 141 -9.30 -5.51 -12.39
N TRP A 142 -10.29 -6.37 -12.68
CA TRP A 142 -10.70 -7.50 -11.85
C TRP A 142 -11.45 -8.53 -12.70
N ASN A 143 -11.55 -9.78 -12.22
CA ASN A 143 -12.21 -10.87 -12.93
C ASN A 143 -13.09 -11.67 -11.98
N ALA A 144 -14.40 -11.64 -12.21
CA ALA A 144 -15.38 -12.34 -11.37
C ALA A 144 -15.17 -13.87 -11.37
N GLY A 145 -14.85 -14.45 -12.53
CA GLY A 145 -14.59 -15.89 -12.66
C GLY A 145 -13.40 -16.31 -11.84
N GLU A 146 -12.31 -15.53 -11.89
CA GLU A 146 -11.10 -15.81 -11.13
C GLU A 146 -11.32 -15.66 -9.61
N ILE A 147 -12.07 -14.63 -9.17
CA ILE A 147 -12.43 -14.46 -7.76
C ILE A 147 -13.25 -15.65 -7.27
N ARG A 148 -14.26 -16.11 -8.05
CA ARG A 148 -15.08 -17.30 -7.71
C ARG A 148 -14.23 -18.55 -7.60
N ARG A 149 -13.37 -18.82 -8.59
CA ARG A 149 -12.50 -20.00 -8.61
C ARG A 149 -11.61 -20.05 -7.36
N GLN A 150 -10.96 -18.94 -7.00
CA GLN A 150 -10.15 -18.85 -5.79
C GLN A 150 -10.99 -19.10 -4.52
N ALA A 151 -12.22 -18.62 -4.48
CA ALA A 151 -13.13 -18.83 -3.35
C ALA A 151 -13.59 -20.30 -3.26
N GLU A 152 -13.85 -20.96 -4.38
CA GLU A 152 -14.18 -22.39 -4.45
C GLU A 152 -13.02 -23.24 -3.94
N ASP A 153 -11.81 -23.00 -4.45
CA ASP A 153 -10.59 -23.68 -4.03
C ASP A 153 -10.33 -23.49 -2.52
N SER A 154 -10.57 -22.28 -1.99
CA SER A 154 -10.42 -22.00 -0.56
C SER A 154 -11.50 -22.69 0.29
N ALA A 155 -12.75 -22.70 -0.18
CA ALA A 155 -13.84 -23.35 0.52
C ALA A 155 -13.61 -24.87 0.61
N GLU A 156 -13.09 -25.48 -0.46
CA GLU A 156 -12.72 -26.91 -0.47
C GLU A 156 -11.59 -27.19 0.54
N ARG A 157 -10.52 -26.40 0.53
CA ARG A 157 -9.40 -26.58 1.48
C ARG A 157 -9.85 -26.42 2.94
N ILE A 158 -10.69 -25.43 3.23
CA ILE A 158 -11.22 -25.23 4.58
C ILE A 158 -12.09 -26.43 5.00
N ALA A 159 -12.96 -26.92 4.12
CA ALA A 159 -13.82 -28.06 4.40
C ALA A 159 -13.01 -29.35 4.67
N ASN A 160 -11.88 -29.51 3.99
CA ASN A 160 -10.98 -30.66 4.12
C ASN A 160 -9.95 -30.50 5.26
N GLY A 161 -9.98 -29.39 6.01
CA GLY A 161 -8.99 -29.11 7.08
C GLY A 161 -7.58 -28.86 6.56
N SER A 162 -7.43 -28.48 5.28
CA SER A 162 -6.15 -28.25 4.60
C SER A 162 -5.94 -26.76 4.24
N ALA A 163 -6.53 -25.85 5.01
CA ALA A 163 -6.28 -24.43 4.89
C ALA A 163 -4.77 -24.14 4.98
N ARG A 164 -4.26 -23.32 4.06
CA ARG A 164 -2.81 -23.07 3.90
C ARG A 164 -2.22 -22.16 4.98
N SER A 165 -3.01 -21.21 5.45
CA SER A 165 -2.61 -20.27 6.50
C SER A 165 -3.83 -19.52 7.05
N VAL A 166 -3.61 -18.56 7.95
CA VAL A 166 -4.65 -17.64 8.45
C VAL A 166 -5.23 -16.74 7.35
N LEU A 167 -4.56 -16.65 6.20
CA LEU A 167 -5.03 -15.87 5.04
C LEU A 167 -5.90 -16.69 4.08
N GLU A 168 -6.21 -17.96 4.37
CA GLU A 168 -7.03 -18.78 3.48
C GLU A 168 -8.38 -18.13 3.20
N GLY A 169 -8.65 -17.83 1.91
CA GLY A 169 -9.87 -17.17 1.46
C GLY A 169 -9.99 -15.68 1.84
N VAL A 170 -8.97 -15.09 2.46
CA VAL A 170 -8.98 -13.65 2.81
C VAL A 170 -8.77 -12.79 1.57
N PRO A 171 -9.67 -11.82 1.27
CA PRO A 171 -9.55 -10.97 0.10
C PRO A 171 -8.40 -9.97 0.25
N ILE A 172 -7.55 -9.86 -0.77
CA ILE A 172 -6.43 -8.91 -0.84
C ILE A 172 -6.42 -8.25 -2.22
N ALA A 173 -6.28 -6.93 -2.25
CA ALA A 173 -6.18 -6.14 -3.48
C ALA A 173 -4.72 -5.73 -3.76
N ILE A 174 -4.34 -5.61 -5.03
CA ILE A 174 -2.96 -5.38 -5.47
C ILE A 174 -2.89 -4.12 -6.33
N LYS A 175 -1.95 -3.21 -6.05
CA LYS A 175 -1.73 -2.01 -6.85
C LYS A 175 -1.35 -2.35 -8.29
N ASP A 176 -1.81 -1.53 -9.24
CA ASP A 176 -1.54 -1.70 -10.69
C ASP A 176 -0.08 -1.40 -11.09
N GLU A 177 0.84 -1.50 -10.19
CA GLU A 177 2.29 -1.41 -10.37
C GLU A 177 2.96 -2.78 -10.19
N LEU A 178 2.19 -3.79 -9.77
CA LEU A 178 2.64 -5.14 -9.45
C LEU A 178 1.97 -6.15 -10.39
N ASP A 179 2.72 -7.09 -10.89
CA ASP A 179 2.21 -8.13 -11.78
C ASP A 179 1.29 -9.09 -11.05
N ILE A 180 0.18 -9.40 -11.69
CA ILE A 180 -0.72 -10.52 -11.39
C ILE A 180 -0.85 -11.33 -12.67
N GLU A 181 -0.57 -12.64 -12.61
CA GLU A 181 -0.73 -13.54 -13.74
C GLU A 181 -2.10 -13.38 -14.42
N GLY A 182 -2.09 -13.21 -15.72
CA GLY A 182 -3.30 -13.04 -16.52
C GLY A 182 -3.88 -11.61 -16.54
N PHE A 183 -3.27 -10.64 -15.82
CA PHE A 183 -3.68 -9.24 -15.82
C PHE A 183 -2.61 -8.33 -16.42
N PRO A 184 -2.98 -7.27 -17.16
CA PRO A 184 -2.04 -6.27 -17.60
C PRO A 184 -1.55 -5.43 -16.41
N THR A 185 -0.30 -4.94 -16.49
CA THR A 185 0.24 -3.94 -15.57
C THR A 185 0.41 -2.62 -16.30
N SER A 186 -0.49 -1.66 -16.05
CA SER A 186 -0.58 -0.42 -16.82
C SER A 186 -0.06 0.82 -16.12
N LEU A 187 0.27 0.73 -14.82
CA LEU A 187 0.60 1.89 -13.97
C LEU A 187 -0.50 2.96 -13.96
N GLY A 188 -1.75 2.55 -14.10
CA GLY A 188 -2.88 3.47 -14.21
C GLY A 188 -2.88 4.33 -15.47
N THR A 189 -2.13 3.97 -16.53
CA THR A 189 -2.03 4.75 -17.76
C THR A 189 -2.88 4.16 -18.87
N SER A 190 -3.11 4.96 -19.92
CA SER A 190 -3.71 4.51 -21.17
C SER A 190 -2.69 4.14 -22.25
N PHE A 191 -1.41 4.44 -22.04
CA PHE A 191 -0.38 4.33 -23.06
C PHE A 191 0.66 3.24 -22.78
N LEU A 192 0.76 2.77 -21.55
CA LEU A 192 1.54 1.58 -21.21
C LEU A 192 0.65 0.35 -21.39
N THR A 193 0.62 -0.18 -22.57
CA THR A 193 0.00 -1.49 -22.85
C THR A 193 1.06 -2.55 -22.62
N ILE A 194 1.26 -2.94 -21.38
CA ILE A 194 2.01 -4.15 -21.08
C ILE A 194 1.00 -5.29 -21.23
N ASP A 195 1.35 -6.29 -22.02
CA ASP A 195 0.56 -7.52 -22.15
C ASP A 195 0.27 -8.11 -20.75
N SER A 196 -0.72 -8.99 -20.69
CA SER A 196 -1.00 -9.71 -19.44
C SER A 196 0.28 -10.36 -18.91
N ALA A 197 0.56 -10.19 -17.64
CA ALA A 197 1.73 -10.78 -17.01
C ALA A 197 1.69 -12.31 -17.11
N ASP A 198 2.81 -12.93 -17.46
CA ASP A 198 2.94 -14.40 -17.56
C ASP A 198 3.07 -15.06 -16.18
N ALA A 199 3.35 -14.29 -15.13
CA ALA A 199 3.51 -14.77 -13.77
C ALA A 199 3.17 -13.67 -12.76
N ASP A 200 2.82 -14.09 -11.56
CA ASP A 200 2.66 -13.19 -10.42
C ASP A 200 3.98 -12.54 -9.99
N ALA A 201 3.93 -11.30 -9.51
CA ALA A 201 5.01 -10.73 -8.72
C ALA A 201 5.32 -11.62 -7.51
N ALA A 202 6.59 -11.68 -7.09
CA ALA A 202 7.02 -12.59 -6.03
C ALA A 202 6.13 -12.52 -4.77
N LEU A 203 5.78 -11.32 -4.34
CA LEU A 203 4.90 -11.14 -3.18
C LEU A 203 3.45 -11.58 -3.44
N VAL A 204 2.95 -11.46 -4.67
CA VAL A 204 1.59 -11.92 -5.04
C VAL A 204 1.55 -13.43 -5.04
N ALA A 205 2.58 -14.10 -5.59
CA ALA A 205 2.73 -15.55 -5.51
C ALA A 205 2.74 -16.06 -4.07
N ARG A 206 3.41 -15.35 -3.15
CA ARG A 206 3.40 -15.67 -1.71
C ARG A 206 2.02 -15.51 -1.08
N LEU A 207 1.29 -14.44 -1.41
CA LEU A 207 -0.09 -14.26 -0.95
C LEU A 207 -0.99 -15.40 -1.43
N ARG A 208 -0.87 -15.82 -2.69
CA ARG A 208 -1.61 -16.99 -3.22
C ARG A 208 -1.18 -18.30 -2.54
N ALA A 209 0.11 -18.48 -2.29
CA ALA A 209 0.63 -19.63 -1.56
C ALA A 209 0.07 -19.69 -0.13
N ALA A 210 -0.15 -18.54 0.50
CA ALA A 210 -0.80 -18.44 1.80
C ALA A 210 -2.33 -18.66 1.74
N GLY A 211 -2.93 -18.79 0.56
CA GLY A 211 -4.36 -19.00 0.37
C GLY A 211 -5.17 -17.71 0.24
N ALA A 212 -4.54 -16.54 0.17
CA ALA A 212 -5.25 -15.29 -0.01
C ALA A 212 -5.99 -15.24 -1.36
N MET A 213 -7.19 -14.66 -1.36
CA MET A 213 -7.99 -14.43 -2.55
C MET A 213 -7.63 -13.07 -3.16
N ILE A 214 -6.92 -13.07 -4.28
CA ILE A 214 -6.54 -11.85 -4.98
C ILE A 214 -7.74 -11.33 -5.78
N ILE A 215 -8.23 -10.12 -5.41
CA ILE A 215 -9.51 -9.60 -5.92
C ILE A 215 -9.37 -8.61 -7.07
N GLY A 216 -8.16 -8.24 -7.46
CA GLY A 216 -7.90 -7.41 -8.63
C GLY A 216 -6.82 -6.35 -8.44
N LYS A 217 -6.65 -5.55 -9.51
CA LYS A 217 -5.67 -4.48 -9.62
C LYS A 217 -6.27 -3.14 -9.20
N THR A 218 -5.71 -2.52 -8.16
CA THR A 218 -6.21 -1.23 -7.68
C THR A 218 -5.65 -0.05 -8.46
N ASN A 219 -6.49 0.97 -8.58
CA ASN A 219 -6.16 2.23 -9.22
C ASN A 219 -5.07 2.99 -8.44
N MET A 220 -4.36 3.85 -9.15
CA MET A 220 -3.23 4.57 -8.63
C MET A 220 -3.09 5.95 -9.28
N HIS A 221 -2.33 6.85 -8.66
CA HIS A 221 -1.87 8.04 -9.36
C HIS A 221 -1.14 7.62 -10.64
N GLU A 222 -1.51 8.22 -11.76
CA GLU A 222 -0.96 7.85 -13.07
C GLU A 222 0.57 7.83 -13.04
N VAL A 223 1.18 6.76 -13.54
CA VAL A 223 2.64 6.49 -13.53
C VAL A 223 3.26 6.40 -12.11
N GLY A 224 2.48 6.45 -11.04
CA GLY A 224 3.01 6.44 -9.67
C GLY A 224 3.71 7.72 -9.21
N LEU A 225 3.77 8.76 -10.03
CA LEU A 225 4.56 9.98 -9.79
C LEU A 225 3.73 11.13 -9.18
N GLY A 226 2.96 10.83 -8.14
CA GLY A 226 2.20 11.86 -7.44
C GLY A 226 1.55 11.38 -6.17
N VAL A 227 1.11 12.34 -5.37
CA VAL A 227 0.63 12.12 -3.99
C VAL A 227 -0.87 12.28 -3.82
N THR A 228 -1.61 12.57 -4.91
CA THR A 228 -3.04 12.89 -4.84
C THR A 228 -3.94 11.72 -5.25
N GLY A 229 -3.43 10.77 -6.02
CA GLY A 229 -4.22 9.72 -6.63
C GLY A 229 -4.88 10.15 -7.95
N LEU A 230 -4.49 11.32 -8.51
CA LEU A 230 -5.05 11.79 -9.77
C LEU A 230 -4.82 10.77 -10.88
N ASN A 231 -5.89 10.34 -11.50
CA ASN A 231 -5.86 9.47 -12.67
C ASN A 231 -6.88 9.95 -13.69
N PRO A 232 -6.41 10.60 -14.77
CA PRO A 232 -7.32 11.18 -15.78
C PRO A 232 -7.94 10.13 -16.69
N PHE A 233 -7.37 8.93 -16.76
CA PHE A 233 -7.84 7.87 -17.66
C PHE A 233 -8.86 6.93 -16.97
N HIS A 234 -8.51 6.38 -15.79
CA HIS A 234 -9.36 5.47 -15.05
C HIS A 234 -10.30 6.16 -14.06
N GLY A 235 -10.28 7.48 -13.98
CA GLY A 235 -10.94 8.24 -12.93
C GLY A 235 -10.11 8.30 -11.65
N THR A 236 -10.25 9.39 -10.92
CA THR A 236 -9.51 9.60 -9.66
C THR A 236 -10.25 8.94 -8.52
N PRO A 237 -9.63 8.00 -7.77
CA PRO A 237 -10.24 7.42 -6.59
C PRO A 237 -10.66 8.49 -5.59
N VAL A 238 -11.75 8.26 -4.89
CA VAL A 238 -12.25 9.17 -3.86
C VAL A 238 -11.86 8.69 -2.47
N ASN A 239 -11.76 9.60 -1.53
CA ASN A 239 -11.62 9.24 -0.12
C ASN A 239 -12.98 8.74 0.41
N PRO A 240 -13.08 7.50 0.92
CA PRO A 240 -14.36 6.94 1.35
C PRO A 240 -15.06 7.73 2.48
N TYR A 241 -14.29 8.40 3.34
CA TYR A 241 -14.82 9.21 4.43
C TYR A 241 -15.16 10.64 4.02
N ALA A 242 -14.56 11.13 2.92
CA ALA A 242 -14.74 12.49 2.43
C ALA A 242 -14.68 12.50 0.89
N PRO A 243 -15.77 12.14 0.20
CA PRO A 243 -15.80 11.94 -1.24
C PRO A 243 -15.37 13.14 -2.10
N TRP A 244 -15.42 14.34 -1.53
CA TRP A 244 -14.91 15.59 -2.15
C TRP A 244 -13.42 15.81 -1.96
N ARG A 245 -12.70 14.87 -1.35
CA ARG A 245 -11.25 14.88 -1.17
C ARG A 245 -10.64 13.68 -1.84
N TYR A 246 -9.41 13.84 -2.33
CA TYR A 246 -8.66 12.70 -2.86
C TYR A 246 -8.10 11.83 -1.71
N PRO A 247 -7.90 10.53 -1.96
CA PRO A 247 -7.47 9.57 -0.94
C PRO A 247 -5.97 9.62 -0.65
N GLY A 248 -5.22 10.50 -1.32
CA GLY A 248 -3.76 10.44 -1.35
C GLY A 248 -3.26 9.47 -2.43
N GLY A 249 -1.95 9.40 -2.60
CA GLY A 249 -1.32 8.58 -3.64
C GLY A 249 0.17 8.26 -3.35
N SER A 250 0.72 7.45 -4.24
CA SER A 250 0.17 6.94 -5.50
C SER A 250 -0.69 5.68 -5.33
N SER A 251 -0.68 4.95 -4.22
CA SER A 251 -1.52 3.75 -3.97
C SER A 251 -2.94 4.13 -3.53
N SER A 252 -3.60 5.00 -4.30
CA SER A 252 -4.89 5.62 -3.98
C SER A 252 -6.03 4.61 -3.87
N GLY A 253 -6.15 3.72 -4.85
CA GLY A 253 -7.14 2.66 -4.85
C GLY A 253 -6.92 1.66 -3.72
N SER A 254 -5.65 1.27 -3.45
CA SER A 254 -5.32 0.33 -2.37
C SER A 254 -5.76 0.83 -0.99
N ALA A 255 -5.52 2.12 -0.68
CA ALA A 255 -6.01 2.69 0.57
C ALA A 255 -7.53 2.85 0.58
N GLY A 256 -8.12 3.25 -0.56
CA GLY A 256 -9.56 3.40 -0.71
C GLY A 256 -10.34 2.12 -0.46
N VAL A 257 -9.88 0.98 -0.99
CA VAL A 257 -10.57 -0.33 -0.80
C VAL A 257 -10.50 -0.81 0.64
N VAL A 258 -9.38 -0.60 1.33
CA VAL A 258 -9.26 -0.94 2.76
C VAL A 258 -10.14 -0.02 3.61
N ALA A 259 -10.10 1.27 3.36
CA ALA A 259 -10.92 2.25 4.07
C ALA A 259 -12.43 2.10 3.81
N SER A 260 -12.82 1.49 2.68
CA SER A 260 -14.22 1.14 2.36
C SER A 260 -14.66 -0.20 2.94
N GLY A 261 -13.75 -0.99 3.53
CA GLY A 261 -14.03 -2.33 4.04
C GLY A 261 -14.27 -3.38 2.96
N ILE A 262 -13.83 -3.16 1.73
CA ILE A 262 -13.93 -4.15 0.64
C ILE A 262 -12.99 -5.33 0.91
N CYS A 263 -11.81 -5.04 1.48
CA CYS A 263 -10.87 -6.06 1.94
C CYS A 263 -10.11 -5.58 3.19
N PRO A 264 -9.60 -6.48 4.03
CA PRO A 264 -8.88 -6.12 5.26
C PRO A 264 -7.51 -5.54 4.99
N ALA A 265 -6.90 -5.90 3.87
CA ALA A 265 -5.60 -5.38 3.44
C ALA A 265 -5.47 -5.29 1.93
N ALA A 266 -4.54 -4.45 1.49
CA ALA A 266 -4.12 -4.29 0.10
C ALA A 266 -2.61 -4.06 0.03
N ILE A 267 -2.03 -4.30 -1.14
CA ILE A 267 -0.63 -4.02 -1.41
C ILE A 267 -0.51 -2.72 -2.21
N GLY A 268 0.36 -1.85 -1.75
CA GLY A 268 0.82 -0.67 -2.47
C GLY A 268 2.31 -0.74 -2.76
N VAL A 269 2.85 0.31 -3.40
CA VAL A 269 4.29 0.50 -3.62
C VAL A 269 4.67 1.90 -3.17
N ASP A 270 5.75 2.03 -2.42
CA ASP A 270 6.18 3.29 -1.77
C ASP A 270 7.63 3.63 -2.10
N GLY A 271 7.82 4.61 -2.97
CA GLY A 271 9.13 5.23 -3.22
C GLY A 271 9.35 6.50 -2.39
N GLY A 272 8.34 7.36 -2.33
CA GLY A 272 8.39 8.67 -1.67
C GLY A 272 7.25 8.95 -0.69
N GLY A 273 6.49 7.91 -0.30
CA GLY A 273 5.32 8.05 0.59
C GLY A 273 4.07 7.35 0.06
N SER A 274 4.15 6.68 -1.08
CA SER A 274 2.98 6.20 -1.83
C SER A 274 2.19 5.04 -1.20
N VAL A 275 2.61 4.48 -0.09
CA VAL A 275 1.82 3.63 0.82
C VAL A 275 1.34 4.46 2.02
N ARG A 276 2.24 5.21 2.63
CA ARG A 276 2.01 5.95 3.89
C ARG A 276 1.07 7.15 3.71
N ILE A 277 1.21 7.90 2.62
CA ILE A 277 0.37 9.08 2.34
C ILE A 277 -1.10 8.68 2.17
N PRO A 278 -1.46 7.75 1.25
CA PRO A 278 -2.85 7.37 1.10
C PRO A 278 -3.40 6.65 2.33
N ALA A 279 -2.60 5.86 3.05
CA ALA A 279 -3.02 5.27 4.32
C ALA A 279 -3.38 6.35 5.35
N ALA A 280 -2.55 7.37 5.51
CA ALA A 280 -2.81 8.48 6.43
C ALA A 280 -4.06 9.28 6.04
N TYR A 281 -4.28 9.52 4.73
CA TYR A 281 -5.44 10.28 4.25
C TYR A 281 -6.75 9.51 4.36
N CYS A 282 -6.68 8.19 4.23
CA CYS A 282 -7.83 7.29 4.35
C CYS A 282 -8.05 6.73 5.78
N GLY A 283 -7.23 7.15 6.77
CA GLY A 283 -7.39 6.72 8.16
C GLY A 283 -7.14 5.22 8.38
N VAL A 284 -6.26 4.62 7.59
CA VAL A 284 -5.83 3.23 7.69
C VAL A 284 -4.33 3.14 7.94
N PHE A 285 -3.81 1.94 8.17
CA PHE A 285 -2.39 1.71 8.45
C PHE A 285 -1.62 1.42 7.16
N GLY A 286 -0.44 2.01 7.02
CA GLY A 286 0.46 1.75 5.90
C GLY A 286 1.90 1.59 6.36
N LEU A 287 2.60 0.57 5.89
CA LEU A 287 3.97 0.26 6.27
C LEU A 287 4.92 0.37 5.08
N LYS A 288 5.85 1.32 5.16
CA LYS A 288 7.00 1.38 4.26
C LYS A 288 8.09 0.49 4.82
N LEU A 289 8.35 -0.60 4.13
CA LEU A 289 9.37 -1.57 4.54
C LEU A 289 10.78 -1.03 4.29
N THR A 290 11.74 -1.55 5.02
CA THR A 290 13.15 -1.40 4.68
C THR A 290 13.41 -2.01 3.32
N PHE A 291 14.20 -1.35 2.48
CA PHE A 291 14.53 -1.82 1.14
C PHE A 291 15.10 -3.25 1.18
N GLY A 292 14.60 -4.12 0.30
CA GLY A 292 14.97 -5.52 0.25
C GLY A 292 14.21 -6.44 1.22
N ARG A 293 13.30 -5.93 2.05
CA ARG A 293 12.44 -6.79 2.89
C ARG A 293 11.40 -7.57 2.09
N THR A 294 11.01 -7.02 0.95
CA THR A 294 10.16 -7.69 -0.04
C THR A 294 10.88 -7.71 -1.36
N SER A 295 10.75 -8.78 -2.10
CA SER A 295 11.23 -8.83 -3.48
C SER A 295 10.48 -7.81 -4.35
N VAL A 296 11.24 -7.17 -5.22
CA VAL A 296 10.71 -6.25 -6.26
C VAL A 296 10.54 -6.96 -7.62
N ARG A 297 10.67 -8.28 -7.67
CA ARG A 297 10.41 -9.06 -8.88
C ARG A 297 8.92 -9.00 -9.21
N GLY A 298 8.62 -8.58 -10.45
CA GLY A 298 7.25 -8.32 -10.90
C GLY A 298 6.69 -6.96 -10.43
N GLU A 299 7.54 -6.07 -9.90
CA GLU A 299 7.22 -4.66 -9.71
C GLU A 299 7.74 -3.87 -10.91
N PHE A 300 6.93 -2.95 -11.44
CA PHE A 300 7.39 -2.04 -12.48
C PHE A 300 8.49 -1.11 -11.94
N PRO A 301 9.66 -1.04 -12.58
CA PRO A 301 10.87 -0.45 -11.98
C PRO A 301 10.89 1.09 -12.01
N LEU A 302 9.96 1.76 -11.32
CA LEU A 302 9.92 3.23 -11.24
C LEU A 302 11.06 3.81 -10.41
N GLY A 303 11.52 3.11 -9.39
CA GLY A 303 12.54 3.63 -8.50
C GLY A 303 13.28 2.52 -7.76
N ARG A 304 14.16 1.82 -8.46
CA ARG A 304 14.84 0.58 -8.01
C ARG A 304 15.56 0.65 -6.67
N THR A 305 15.92 1.83 -6.19
CA THR A 305 16.70 2.00 -4.95
C THR A 305 15.88 2.52 -3.77
N VAL A 306 14.64 2.97 -4.02
CA VAL A 306 13.79 3.59 -3.00
C VAL A 306 12.37 3.01 -2.98
N GLY A 307 11.89 2.55 -4.14
CA GLY A 307 10.58 1.89 -4.29
C GLY A 307 10.63 0.50 -3.70
N ASN A 308 9.61 0.14 -2.96
CA ASN A 308 9.33 -1.24 -2.64
C ASN A 308 7.87 -1.44 -2.25
N PRO A 309 7.33 -2.64 -2.49
CA PRO A 309 5.98 -2.97 -2.10
C PRO A 309 5.82 -2.93 -0.57
N GLY A 310 4.63 -2.54 -0.14
CA GLY A 310 4.29 -2.49 1.28
C GLY A 310 2.79 -2.66 1.51
N PRO A 311 2.39 -3.20 2.67
CA PRO A 311 1.01 -3.43 3.00
C PRO A 311 0.29 -2.15 3.45
N ILE A 312 -1.01 -2.09 3.13
CA ILE A 312 -1.99 -1.16 3.69
C ILE A 312 -3.08 -2.02 4.33
N ALA A 313 -3.45 -1.75 5.57
CA ALA A 313 -4.43 -2.57 6.29
C ALA A 313 -5.31 -1.75 7.22
N GLY A 314 -6.48 -2.29 7.58
CA GLY A 314 -7.44 -1.65 8.47
C GLY A 314 -6.99 -1.56 9.92
N ASN A 315 -6.01 -2.35 10.33
CA ASN A 315 -5.44 -2.38 11.68
C ASN A 315 -3.99 -2.87 11.69
N ALA A 316 -3.28 -2.65 12.80
CA ALA A 316 -1.86 -3.01 12.92
C ALA A 316 -1.59 -4.52 12.87
N ARG A 317 -2.54 -5.36 13.30
CA ARG A 317 -2.40 -6.83 13.26
C ARG A 317 -2.48 -7.36 11.83
N ASP A 318 -3.47 -6.92 11.06
CA ASP A 318 -3.60 -7.27 9.64
C ASP A 318 -2.39 -6.77 8.85
N LEU A 319 -1.87 -5.59 9.23
CA LEU A 319 -0.64 -5.06 8.66
C LEU A 319 0.56 -5.99 8.91
N ALA A 320 0.70 -6.47 10.15
CA ALA A 320 1.77 -7.39 10.56
C ALA A 320 1.64 -8.75 9.85
N LEU A 321 0.44 -9.33 9.80
CA LEU A 321 0.18 -10.59 9.08
C LEU A 321 0.50 -10.47 7.60
N THR A 322 0.08 -9.37 6.95
CA THR A 322 0.42 -9.12 5.56
C THR A 322 1.93 -8.97 5.37
N TYR A 323 2.60 -8.24 6.27
CA TYR A 323 4.06 -8.09 6.25
C TYR A 323 4.77 -9.44 6.34
N LEU A 324 4.43 -10.28 7.31
CA LEU A 324 5.02 -11.62 7.45
C LEU A 324 4.84 -12.46 6.19
N THR A 325 3.69 -12.35 5.54
CA THR A 325 3.40 -13.13 4.35
C THR A 325 4.23 -12.69 3.15
N ILE A 326 4.37 -11.37 2.93
CA ILE A 326 5.04 -10.85 1.72
C ILE A 326 6.55 -10.68 1.86
N ALA A 327 7.05 -10.54 3.09
CA ALA A 327 8.47 -10.29 3.36
C ALA A 327 9.24 -11.60 3.43
N ALA A 328 10.00 -11.90 2.38
CA ALA A 328 10.86 -13.06 2.31
C ALA A 328 11.99 -12.86 1.31
N PRO A 329 13.10 -13.58 1.48
CA PRO A 329 14.12 -13.70 0.45
C PRO A 329 13.53 -14.27 -0.84
N ASP A 330 13.98 -13.73 -1.97
CA ASP A 330 13.67 -14.23 -3.30
C ASP A 330 15.01 -14.51 -4.01
N PRO A 331 15.29 -15.76 -4.43
CA PRO A 331 16.53 -16.11 -5.13
C PRO A 331 16.79 -15.28 -6.39
N GLU A 332 15.73 -14.79 -7.04
CA GLU A 332 15.81 -13.97 -8.26
C GLU A 332 15.94 -12.46 -7.97
N ASP A 333 15.84 -12.05 -6.71
CA ASP A 333 16.08 -10.66 -6.26
C ASP A 333 17.21 -10.59 -5.24
N PRO A 334 18.46 -10.29 -5.68
CA PRO A 334 19.61 -10.25 -4.79
C PRO A 334 19.47 -9.28 -3.60
N HIS A 335 18.62 -8.23 -3.74
CA HIS A 335 18.42 -7.26 -2.66
C HIS A 335 17.59 -7.85 -1.51
N SER A 336 16.69 -8.77 -1.82
CA SER A 336 15.86 -9.42 -0.80
C SER A 336 16.65 -10.43 0.03
N GLN A 337 17.73 -11.01 -0.50
CA GLN A 337 18.49 -12.07 0.12
C GLN A 337 19.36 -11.62 1.31
N VAL A 338 19.64 -10.33 1.42
CA VAL A 338 20.49 -9.79 2.50
C VAL A 338 19.70 -9.34 3.73
N GLN A 339 18.41 -9.50 3.73
CA GLN A 339 17.56 -9.09 4.84
C GLN A 339 17.26 -10.28 5.77
N PRO A 340 17.26 -10.07 7.10
CA PRO A 340 16.84 -11.11 8.02
C PRO A 340 15.37 -11.48 7.80
N ARG A 341 15.01 -12.72 8.13
CA ARG A 341 13.62 -13.16 8.07
C ARG A 341 12.75 -12.29 8.99
N PRO A 342 11.52 -11.93 8.55
CA PRO A 342 10.61 -11.23 9.44
C PRO A 342 10.16 -12.16 10.57
N ASN A 343 10.01 -11.60 11.77
CA ASN A 343 9.37 -12.25 12.91
C ASN A 343 8.47 -11.23 13.64
N LEU A 344 7.66 -11.70 14.55
CA LEU A 344 6.83 -10.88 15.43
C LEU A 344 7.28 -10.97 16.89
N ASP A 345 8.51 -11.39 17.14
CA ASP A 345 9.06 -11.45 18.51
C ASP A 345 8.88 -10.11 19.21
N GLY A 346 8.23 -10.14 20.35
CA GLY A 346 7.93 -8.93 21.11
C GLY A 346 6.81 -8.04 20.55
N PHE A 347 6.05 -8.47 19.54
CA PHE A 347 4.97 -7.65 18.95
C PHE A 347 3.90 -7.22 19.97
N LEU A 348 3.62 -8.06 20.97
CA LEU A 348 2.68 -7.76 22.05
C LEU A 348 3.36 -7.29 23.35
N ASP A 349 4.68 -7.18 23.36
CA ASP A 349 5.42 -6.73 24.52
C ASP A 349 5.07 -5.29 24.88
N SER A 350 5.33 -4.96 26.14
CA SER A 350 5.15 -3.58 26.61
C SER A 350 6.01 -2.61 25.81
N SER A 351 5.43 -1.48 25.43
CA SER A 351 6.17 -0.36 24.85
C SER A 351 7.05 0.39 25.87
N ALA A 352 7.08 -0.05 27.14
CA ALA A 352 7.87 0.58 28.19
C ALA A 352 9.36 0.57 27.84
N GLY A 353 10.00 1.73 27.97
CA GLY A 353 11.43 1.91 27.68
C GLY A 353 11.77 2.13 26.19
N VAL A 354 10.79 2.09 25.30
CA VAL A 354 11.01 2.44 23.88
C VAL A 354 11.29 3.94 23.75
N ARG A 355 12.39 4.30 23.13
CA ARG A 355 12.77 5.70 22.86
C ARG A 355 12.28 6.11 21.47
N ILE A 356 11.41 7.12 21.39
CA ILE A 356 10.88 7.67 20.15
C ILE A 356 11.52 9.02 19.89
N GLY A 357 12.22 9.16 18.74
CA GLY A 357 12.78 10.42 18.29
C GLY A 357 11.79 11.21 17.47
N ILE A 358 11.68 12.52 17.73
CA ILE A 358 10.83 13.43 16.97
C ILE A 358 11.67 14.55 16.39
N TYR A 359 11.68 14.67 15.06
CA TYR A 359 12.28 15.80 14.38
C TYR A 359 11.28 16.95 14.28
N ARG A 360 11.32 17.84 15.28
CA ARG A 360 10.33 18.92 15.46
C ARG A 360 10.11 19.83 14.24
N PRO A 361 11.13 20.23 13.44
CA PRO A 361 10.89 21.04 12.26
C PRO A 361 9.91 20.40 11.27
N TRP A 362 9.98 19.10 11.05
CA TRP A 362 9.05 18.39 10.17
C TRP A 362 7.73 18.06 10.86
N PHE A 363 7.80 17.63 12.12
CA PHE A 363 6.62 17.30 12.89
C PHE A 363 5.64 18.48 12.97
N ASN A 364 6.16 19.69 13.07
CA ASN A 364 5.37 20.91 13.18
C ASN A 364 5.01 21.54 11.82
N ASP A 365 5.56 21.05 10.70
CA ASP A 365 5.29 21.56 9.35
C ASP A 365 4.02 20.93 8.73
N ALA A 366 2.93 21.06 9.48
CA ALA A 366 1.61 20.59 9.07
C ALA A 366 0.51 21.53 9.58
N ARG A 367 -0.74 21.26 9.19
CA ARG A 367 -1.90 21.95 9.77
C ARG A 367 -1.94 21.72 11.29
N LYS A 368 -2.38 22.70 12.05
CA LYS A 368 -2.42 22.65 13.51
C LYS A 368 -3.19 21.44 14.04
N GLU A 369 -4.28 21.06 13.38
CA GLU A 369 -5.11 19.91 13.75
C GLU A 369 -4.34 18.57 13.58
N VAL A 370 -3.53 18.47 12.53
CA VAL A 370 -2.69 17.28 12.28
C VAL A 370 -1.58 17.20 13.33
N VAL A 371 -0.91 18.34 13.60
CA VAL A 371 0.13 18.41 14.65
C VAL A 371 -0.46 18.06 16.03
N ALA A 372 -1.63 18.60 16.36
CA ALA A 372 -2.29 18.31 17.61
C ALA A 372 -2.66 16.82 17.77
N ALA A 373 -3.19 16.18 16.73
CA ALA A 373 -3.51 14.76 16.73
C ALA A 373 -2.25 13.88 16.91
N ALA A 374 -1.18 14.23 16.20
CA ALA A 374 0.10 13.52 16.32
C ALA A 374 0.74 13.73 17.71
N GLN A 375 0.67 14.94 18.27
CA GLN A 375 1.16 15.23 19.62
C GLN A 375 0.37 14.45 20.68
N ALA A 376 -0.96 14.39 20.55
CA ALA A 376 -1.80 13.62 21.49
C ALA A 376 -1.46 12.12 21.50
N LEU A 377 -1.01 11.56 20.35
CA LEU A 377 -0.50 10.19 20.31
C LEU A 377 0.83 10.06 21.05
N VAL A 378 1.74 11.02 20.86
CA VAL A 378 3.03 11.05 21.57
C VAL A 378 2.81 11.13 23.08
N ASP A 379 1.91 12.00 23.52
CA ASP A 379 1.60 12.18 24.95
C ASP A 379 1.05 10.88 25.57
N ARG A 380 0.12 10.18 24.88
CA ARG A 380 -0.38 8.86 25.32
C ARG A 380 0.70 7.78 25.40
N LEU A 381 1.68 7.83 24.51
CA LEU A 381 2.80 6.88 24.53
C LEU A 381 3.78 7.16 25.67
N GLN A 382 3.88 8.42 26.15
CA GLN A 382 4.67 8.79 27.31
C GLN A 382 4.03 8.40 28.63
N GLU A 383 2.69 8.27 28.66
CA GLU A 383 1.93 7.86 29.85
C GLU A 383 1.99 6.33 30.11
N ARG A 384 2.51 5.55 29.15
CA ARG A 384 2.67 4.08 29.23
C ARG A 384 4.09 3.68 29.56
#